data_60e49e890db4afeb2eecc9087b32196a
#
_entry.id   60e49e890db4afeb2eecc9087b32196a
#
_cell.length_a   1.000
_cell.length_b   1.000
_cell.length_c   1.000
_cell.angle_alpha   90.00
_cell.angle_beta   90.00
_cell.angle_gamma   90.00
#
_symmetry.space_group_name_H-M   'P 1'
#
loop_
_entity.id
_entity.type
_entity.pdbx_description
1 polymer ?
#
loop_
_entity_poly.entity_id
_entity_poly.type
_entity_poly.pdbx_seq_one_letter_code
_entity_poly.pdbx_strand_id
1 'polypeptide(L)'
;MRAAHLAELKRPPGPVEIDDADGLEVVAVALNPLDLAVGGGAFYGGHPQLPYVPGCEAVARTGDGSLAYLFGDGRGVGRDGFLAERVAVPEDVRLPLPAGTDAALAAAAGIAGVAAWVPVAWKAKVGAGDRVLVLGGTGSVGRIAAQAAELLGAEPVLAVGSKELDRIPETFGDDGFTVCIDPVWGAPLADALAYARPHARVVHLGQAAGPEAPVRSADVRGKELTVLGHSNFALSKAERDRAYLELLDHLTAGRIVLEYETFGLDDVPAAWEHQRGGKSVVLF
;
A
#
# COMPACT_ATOMS: atom_id res chain seq x y z
N MET A 1 -27.40 9.72 -5.52
CA MET A 1 -25.99 9.81 -5.95
C MET A 1 -25.49 8.46 -6.46
N ARG A 2 -24.44 8.46 -7.25
CA ARG A 2 -23.84 7.24 -7.77
C ARG A 2 -22.75 6.70 -6.82
N ALA A 3 -22.67 5.37 -6.73
CA ALA A 3 -21.65 4.65 -5.95
C ALA A 3 -21.33 3.31 -6.62
N ALA A 4 -20.36 2.58 -6.09
CA ALA A 4 -20.16 1.18 -6.41
C ALA A 4 -20.54 0.31 -5.22
N HIS A 5 -21.30 -0.77 -5.44
CA HIS A 5 -21.61 -1.78 -4.43
C HIS A 5 -20.88 -3.08 -4.68
N LEU A 6 -20.27 -3.63 -3.64
CA LEU A 6 -19.87 -5.03 -3.57
C LEU A 6 -21.05 -5.80 -2.98
N ALA A 7 -21.78 -6.49 -3.85
CA ALA A 7 -22.99 -7.23 -3.47
C ALA A 7 -22.71 -8.66 -3.02
N GLU A 8 -21.61 -9.25 -3.48
CA GLU A 8 -21.20 -10.64 -3.21
C GLU A 8 -19.67 -10.70 -3.07
N LEU A 9 -19.18 -11.44 -2.07
CA LEU A 9 -17.75 -11.66 -1.90
C LEU A 9 -17.13 -12.35 -3.12
N LYS A 10 -15.88 -12.01 -3.42
CA LYS A 10 -15.10 -12.54 -4.55
C LYS A 10 -15.62 -12.11 -5.93
N ARG A 11 -16.57 -11.20 -5.99
CA ARG A 11 -17.04 -10.55 -7.22
C ARG A 11 -16.56 -9.11 -7.25
N PRO A 12 -16.29 -8.54 -8.42
CA PRO A 12 -16.04 -7.11 -8.54
C PRO A 12 -17.27 -6.31 -8.10
N PRO A 13 -17.09 -5.14 -7.48
CA PRO A 13 -18.18 -4.20 -7.22
C PRO A 13 -18.71 -3.63 -8.55
N GLY A 14 -19.99 -3.29 -8.58
CA GLY A 14 -20.64 -2.67 -9.74
C GLY A 14 -21.25 -1.32 -9.42
N PRO A 15 -21.43 -0.42 -10.42
CA PRO A 15 -22.06 0.88 -10.24
C PRO A 15 -23.53 0.72 -9.86
N VAL A 16 -23.99 1.58 -8.94
CA VAL A 16 -25.37 1.63 -8.44
C VAL A 16 -25.76 3.07 -8.16
N GLU A 17 -27.07 3.32 -8.11
CA GLU A 17 -27.63 4.52 -7.51
C GLU A 17 -28.03 4.24 -6.06
N ILE A 18 -27.66 5.14 -5.16
CA ILE A 18 -28.01 5.11 -3.74
C ILE A 18 -28.59 6.45 -3.32
N ASP A 19 -29.18 6.53 -2.15
CA ASP A 19 -29.68 7.79 -1.60
C ASP A 19 -28.56 8.83 -1.51
N ASP A 20 -28.91 10.09 -1.73
CA ASP A 20 -27.96 11.19 -1.62
C ASP A 20 -27.44 11.31 -0.18
N ALA A 21 -26.15 11.51 -0.05
CA ALA A 21 -25.49 11.79 1.21
C ALA A 21 -24.93 13.20 1.23
N ASP A 22 -25.10 13.87 2.38
CA ASP A 22 -24.34 15.08 2.66
C ASP A 22 -22.87 14.73 2.88
N GLY A 23 -21.96 15.66 2.56
CA GLY A 23 -20.54 15.45 2.83
C GLY A 23 -19.62 16.00 1.75
N LEU A 24 -18.40 15.50 1.77
CA LEU A 24 -17.36 15.89 0.82
C LEU A 24 -17.62 15.25 -0.54
N GLU A 25 -17.30 15.98 -1.59
CA GLU A 25 -17.28 15.47 -2.97
C GLU A 25 -16.03 14.63 -3.17
N VAL A 26 -16.20 13.35 -3.46
CA VAL A 26 -15.07 12.45 -3.77
C VAL A 26 -14.56 12.76 -5.17
N VAL A 27 -13.26 12.89 -5.31
CA VAL A 27 -12.58 13.18 -6.57
C VAL A 27 -11.83 11.97 -7.12
N ALA A 28 -11.18 11.21 -6.24
CA ALA A 28 -10.42 10.04 -6.61
C ALA A 28 -10.40 9.00 -5.48
N VAL A 29 -10.56 7.73 -5.83
CA VAL A 29 -10.47 6.59 -4.91
C VAL A 29 -9.42 5.62 -5.42
N ALA A 30 -8.40 5.34 -4.63
CA ALA A 30 -7.43 4.33 -5.01
C ALA A 30 -7.81 2.96 -4.47
N LEU A 31 -7.75 1.95 -5.33
CA LEU A 31 -7.89 0.55 -4.93
C LEU A 31 -6.54 0.01 -4.44
N ASN A 32 -6.60 -0.94 -3.51
CA ASN A 32 -5.45 -1.58 -2.89
C ASN A 32 -5.65 -3.09 -2.77
N PRO A 33 -4.58 -3.88 -2.55
CA PRO A 33 -4.72 -5.27 -2.14
C PRO A 33 -5.62 -5.46 -0.90
N LEU A 34 -5.71 -4.44 -0.04
CA LEU A 34 -6.63 -4.41 1.10
C LEU A 34 -8.09 -4.49 0.68
N ASP A 35 -8.51 -3.68 -0.30
CA ASP A 35 -9.87 -3.69 -0.83
C ASP A 35 -10.22 -5.06 -1.41
N LEU A 36 -9.29 -5.66 -2.16
CA LEU A 36 -9.44 -7.01 -2.72
C LEU A 36 -9.52 -8.07 -1.62
N ALA A 37 -8.74 -7.93 -0.55
CA ALA A 37 -8.76 -8.88 0.57
C ALA A 37 -10.08 -8.80 1.36
N VAL A 38 -10.59 -7.60 1.60
CA VAL A 38 -11.88 -7.37 2.26
C VAL A 38 -13.01 -7.91 1.38
N GLY A 39 -13.07 -7.50 0.11
CA GLY A 39 -14.08 -7.94 -0.84
C GLY A 39 -13.98 -9.43 -1.20
N GLY A 40 -12.82 -10.04 -1.01
CA GLY A 40 -12.60 -11.48 -1.14
C GLY A 40 -12.93 -12.29 0.10
N GLY A 41 -13.23 -11.65 1.25
CA GLY A 41 -13.45 -12.29 2.53
C GLY A 41 -12.17 -12.87 3.17
N ALA A 42 -10.99 -12.43 2.74
CA ALA A 42 -9.68 -12.90 3.22
C ALA A 42 -9.01 -11.95 4.22
N PHE A 43 -9.61 -10.79 4.48
CA PHE A 43 -9.07 -9.86 5.46
C PHE A 43 -9.34 -10.36 6.89
N TYR A 44 -8.33 -10.37 7.74
CA TYR A 44 -8.43 -10.90 9.12
C TYR A 44 -9.42 -10.13 10.00
N GLY A 45 -9.72 -8.86 9.67
CA GLY A 45 -10.72 -8.03 10.36
C GLY A 45 -12.15 -8.25 9.85
N GLY A 46 -12.36 -9.16 8.89
CA GLY A 46 -13.66 -9.40 8.27
C GLY A 46 -13.99 -8.42 7.15
N HIS A 47 -15.27 -8.18 6.94
CA HIS A 47 -15.78 -7.27 5.91
C HIS A 47 -17.09 -6.61 6.40
N PRO A 48 -17.49 -5.45 5.84
CA PRO A 48 -18.80 -4.85 6.09
C PRO A 48 -19.95 -5.79 5.72
N GLN A 49 -21.14 -5.52 6.25
CA GLN A 49 -22.35 -6.26 5.84
C GLN A 49 -22.63 -6.00 4.36
N LEU A 50 -22.86 -7.07 3.60
CA LEU A 50 -23.21 -6.97 2.18
C LEU A 50 -24.67 -6.56 1.97
N PRO A 51 -24.97 -5.76 0.92
CA PRO A 51 -24.02 -5.07 0.05
C PRO A 51 -23.38 -3.88 0.74
N TYR A 52 -22.13 -3.51 0.36
CA TYR A 52 -21.47 -2.33 0.91
C TYR A 52 -20.69 -1.57 -0.18
N VAL A 53 -20.38 -0.29 0.08
CA VAL A 53 -19.52 0.53 -0.74
C VAL A 53 -18.05 0.23 -0.40
N PRO A 54 -17.22 -0.31 -1.30
CA PRO A 54 -15.80 -0.52 -1.04
C PRO A 54 -14.98 0.79 -1.17
N GLY A 55 -13.64 0.68 -1.02
CA GLY A 55 -12.70 1.80 -1.09
C GLY A 55 -12.22 2.23 0.30
N CYS A 56 -10.94 1.91 0.60
CA CYS A 56 -10.36 2.16 1.92
C CYS A 56 -9.75 3.56 2.06
N GLU A 57 -9.53 4.26 0.95
CA GLU A 57 -8.94 5.60 0.89
C GLU A 57 -9.51 6.41 -0.26
N ALA A 58 -9.45 7.74 -0.14
CA ALA A 58 -9.89 8.66 -1.18
C ALA A 58 -9.19 10.01 -1.11
N VAL A 59 -9.33 10.78 -2.18
CA VAL A 59 -9.16 12.24 -2.18
C VAL A 59 -10.51 12.87 -2.44
N ALA A 60 -10.88 13.85 -1.62
CA ALA A 60 -12.14 14.55 -1.73
C ALA A 60 -11.95 16.07 -1.69
N ARG A 61 -12.92 16.79 -2.24
CA ARG A 61 -12.99 18.24 -2.21
C ARG A 61 -13.72 18.72 -0.98
N THR A 62 -13.12 19.65 -0.26
CA THR A 62 -13.71 20.31 0.90
C THR A 62 -14.59 21.48 0.47
N GLY A 63 -15.40 22.01 1.39
CA GLY A 63 -16.36 23.09 1.09
C GLY A 63 -15.73 24.39 0.61
N ASP A 64 -14.44 24.63 0.87
CA ASP A 64 -13.66 25.76 0.36
C ASP A 64 -12.99 25.48 -1.00
N GLY A 65 -13.19 24.29 -1.57
CA GLY A 65 -12.64 23.87 -2.85
C GLY A 65 -11.25 23.25 -2.79
N SER A 66 -10.61 23.19 -1.61
CA SER A 66 -9.32 22.50 -1.42
C SER A 66 -9.48 20.98 -1.47
N LEU A 67 -8.36 20.27 -1.55
CA LEU A 67 -8.35 18.80 -1.52
C LEU A 67 -7.92 18.28 -0.15
N ALA A 68 -8.51 17.16 0.26
CA ALA A 68 -8.10 16.40 1.42
C ALA A 68 -7.96 14.91 1.08
N TYR A 69 -6.91 14.28 1.57
CA TYR A 69 -6.78 12.83 1.59
C TYR A 69 -7.57 12.27 2.77
N LEU A 70 -8.29 11.19 2.54
CA LEU A 70 -9.19 10.54 3.47
C LEU A 70 -8.75 9.10 3.74
N PHE A 71 -8.48 8.77 4.99
CA PHE A 71 -8.17 7.40 5.42
C PHE A 71 -8.49 7.22 6.92
N GLY A 72 -9.25 6.19 7.26
CA GLY A 72 -9.55 5.86 8.66
C GLY A 72 -11.04 5.58 8.89
N ASP A 73 -11.48 5.68 10.15
CA ASP A 73 -12.86 5.47 10.60
C ASP A 73 -13.47 4.11 10.17
N GLY A 74 -12.61 3.10 9.92
CA GLY A 74 -13.06 1.78 9.47
C GLY A 74 -13.68 1.73 8.07
N ARG A 75 -13.55 2.82 7.28
CA ARG A 75 -14.06 2.90 5.91
C ARG A 75 -13.46 1.83 5.01
N GLY A 76 -14.33 1.15 4.26
CA GLY A 76 -13.95 0.07 3.35
C GLY A 76 -13.60 -1.26 4.02
N VAL A 77 -13.41 -1.30 5.35
CA VAL A 77 -13.05 -2.52 6.10
C VAL A 77 -14.10 -2.96 7.12
N GLY A 78 -14.77 -2.03 7.79
CA GLY A 78 -15.79 -2.31 8.81
C GLY A 78 -17.13 -1.61 8.55
N ARG A 79 -17.17 -0.71 7.60
CA ARG A 79 -18.34 0.04 7.12
C ARG A 79 -18.14 0.46 5.67
N ASP A 80 -19.15 1.11 5.07
CA ASP A 80 -19.05 1.67 3.73
C ASP A 80 -17.79 2.52 3.55
N GLY A 81 -17.14 2.32 2.42
CA GLY A 81 -15.92 3.00 1.99
C GLY A 81 -16.18 4.27 1.20
N PHE A 82 -15.28 4.52 0.25
CA PHE A 82 -15.20 5.78 -0.46
C PHE A 82 -15.61 5.73 -1.94
N LEU A 83 -15.95 4.57 -2.51
CA LEU A 83 -16.38 4.46 -3.92
C LEU A 83 -17.83 4.99 -4.12
N ALA A 84 -18.02 6.26 -3.83
CA ALA A 84 -19.28 7.01 -3.97
C ALA A 84 -18.99 8.47 -4.27
N GLU A 85 -19.89 9.16 -4.97
CA GLU A 85 -19.72 10.58 -5.34
C GLU A 85 -19.59 11.52 -4.12
N ARG A 86 -20.19 11.16 -2.99
CA ARG A 86 -20.11 11.94 -1.74
C ARG A 86 -19.92 11.04 -0.53
N VAL A 87 -19.23 11.58 0.46
CA VAL A 87 -18.98 10.87 1.72
C VAL A 87 -18.98 11.83 2.92
N ALA A 88 -19.71 11.47 3.95
CA ALA A 88 -19.63 12.15 5.24
C ALA A 88 -18.52 11.50 6.07
N VAL A 89 -17.53 12.27 6.47
CA VAL A 89 -16.42 11.82 7.34
C VAL A 89 -16.13 12.84 8.43
N PRO A 90 -15.72 12.38 9.63
CA PRO A 90 -15.22 13.27 10.67
C PRO A 90 -13.98 14.06 10.23
N GLU A 91 -13.68 15.16 10.90
CA GLU A 91 -12.50 15.98 10.55
C GLU A 91 -11.18 15.26 10.80
N ASP A 92 -11.13 14.41 11.81
CA ASP A 92 -9.94 13.63 12.15
C ASP A 92 -9.58 12.54 11.10
N VAL A 93 -10.49 12.26 10.16
CA VAL A 93 -10.22 11.38 9.00
C VAL A 93 -9.54 12.16 7.86
N ARG A 94 -9.61 13.49 7.87
CA ARG A 94 -9.16 14.35 6.77
C ARG A 94 -7.71 14.79 6.98
N LEU A 95 -6.92 14.72 5.91
CA LEU A 95 -5.60 15.34 5.83
C LEU A 95 -5.63 16.37 4.70
N PRO A 96 -5.56 17.68 4.99
CA PRO A 96 -5.47 18.71 3.96
C PRO A 96 -4.25 18.48 3.05
N LEU A 97 -4.46 18.61 1.75
CA LEU A 97 -3.41 18.47 0.75
C LEU A 97 -2.83 19.83 0.33
N PRO A 98 -1.55 19.89 -0.04
CA PRO A 98 -0.95 21.11 -0.62
C PRO A 98 -1.74 21.59 -1.85
N ALA A 99 -1.82 22.89 -2.03
CA ALA A 99 -2.46 23.48 -3.21
C ALA A 99 -1.80 22.99 -4.51
N GLY A 100 -2.61 22.66 -5.52
CA GLY A 100 -2.12 22.18 -6.81
C GLY A 100 -1.75 20.69 -6.83
N THR A 101 -2.02 19.94 -5.75
CA THR A 101 -1.82 18.48 -5.73
C THR A 101 -2.72 17.80 -6.76
N ASP A 102 -2.15 16.91 -7.58
CA ASP A 102 -2.91 16.03 -8.46
C ASP A 102 -3.69 14.99 -7.62
N ALA A 103 -5.01 14.97 -7.79
CA ALA A 103 -5.90 14.13 -6.97
C ALA A 103 -5.69 12.63 -7.20
N ALA A 104 -5.42 12.22 -8.45
CA ALA A 104 -5.21 10.83 -8.78
C ALA A 104 -3.89 10.30 -8.21
N LEU A 105 -2.80 11.09 -8.36
CA LEU A 105 -1.52 10.77 -7.74
C LEU A 105 -1.62 10.71 -6.22
N ALA A 106 -2.31 11.69 -5.61
CA ALA A 106 -2.50 11.75 -4.16
C ALA A 106 -3.29 10.53 -3.63
N ALA A 107 -4.35 10.12 -4.33
CA ALA A 107 -5.08 8.90 -3.98
C ALA A 107 -4.18 7.65 -4.15
N ALA A 108 -3.46 7.52 -5.28
CA ALA A 108 -2.58 6.40 -5.55
C ALA A 108 -1.45 6.25 -4.51
N ALA A 109 -0.95 7.38 -3.98
CA ALA A 109 0.13 7.47 -3.01
C ALA A 109 -0.24 7.00 -1.59
N GLY A 110 -1.51 6.90 -1.25
CA GLY A 110 -1.99 6.72 0.12
C GLY A 110 -1.52 5.44 0.81
N ILE A 111 -2.39 4.44 0.92
CA ILE A 111 -2.12 3.19 1.65
C ILE A 111 -0.84 2.51 1.14
N ALA A 112 -0.69 2.36 -0.18
CA ALA A 112 0.47 1.69 -0.77
C ALA A 112 1.78 2.46 -0.50
N GLY A 113 1.72 3.79 -0.59
CA GLY A 113 2.88 4.64 -0.36
C GLY A 113 3.35 4.65 1.09
N VAL A 114 2.43 4.81 2.04
CA VAL A 114 2.77 4.74 3.48
C VAL A 114 3.32 3.36 3.84
N ALA A 115 2.73 2.29 3.28
CA ALA A 115 3.21 0.92 3.45
C ALA A 115 4.59 0.67 2.84
N ALA A 116 5.05 1.49 1.91
CA ALA A 116 6.40 1.43 1.36
C ALA A 116 7.39 2.33 2.13
N TRP A 117 7.02 3.59 2.36
CA TRP A 117 7.88 4.61 2.95
C TRP A 117 8.27 4.32 4.39
N VAL A 118 7.28 4.01 5.24
CA VAL A 118 7.53 3.76 6.68
C VAL A 118 8.48 2.57 6.93
N PRO A 119 8.32 1.41 6.27
CA PRO A 119 9.29 0.31 6.37
C PRO A 119 10.71 0.72 5.99
N VAL A 120 10.89 1.45 4.93
CA VAL A 120 12.20 1.84 4.41
C VAL A 120 12.82 2.94 5.27
N ALA A 121 12.13 4.09 5.39
CA ALA A 121 12.70 5.29 6.00
C ALA A 121 12.71 5.25 7.53
N TRP A 122 11.63 4.75 8.15
CA TRP A 122 11.48 4.86 9.61
C TRP A 122 11.82 3.59 10.37
N LYS A 123 11.42 2.41 9.86
CA LYS A 123 11.63 1.14 10.58
C LYS A 123 13.00 0.54 10.28
N ALA A 124 13.31 0.31 9.01
CA ALA A 124 14.64 -0.16 8.63
C ALA A 124 15.70 0.95 8.73
N LYS A 125 15.30 2.23 8.64
CA LYS A 125 16.22 3.38 8.63
C LYS A 125 17.31 3.18 7.58
N VAL A 126 16.87 2.88 6.36
CA VAL A 126 17.76 2.65 5.22
C VAL A 126 18.62 3.88 4.96
N GLY A 127 19.88 3.67 4.63
CA GLY A 127 20.84 4.72 4.32
C GLY A 127 22.06 4.20 3.56
N ALA A 128 23.05 5.06 3.38
CA ALA A 128 24.30 4.72 2.72
C ALA A 128 24.98 3.51 3.38
N GLY A 129 25.41 2.57 2.55
CA GLY A 129 26.01 1.31 2.99
C GLY A 129 25.02 0.16 3.21
N ASP A 130 23.71 0.42 3.13
CA ASP A 130 22.73 -0.65 3.10
C ASP A 130 22.65 -1.30 1.72
N ARG A 131 22.44 -2.61 1.73
CA ARG A 131 22.21 -3.47 0.57
C ARG A 131 20.79 -3.99 0.71
N VAL A 132 19.87 -3.47 -0.10
CA VAL A 132 18.44 -3.61 0.14
C VAL A 132 17.80 -4.61 -0.82
N LEU A 133 17.17 -5.64 -0.26
CA LEU A 133 16.28 -6.54 -0.97
C LEU A 133 14.83 -6.10 -0.76
N VAL A 134 14.07 -5.97 -1.84
CA VAL A 134 12.63 -5.73 -1.82
C VAL A 134 11.92 -6.92 -2.46
N LEU A 135 11.21 -7.70 -1.68
CA LEU A 135 10.32 -8.74 -2.19
C LEU A 135 9.04 -8.12 -2.74
N GLY A 136 8.41 -8.77 -3.73
CA GLY A 136 7.21 -8.22 -4.37
C GLY A 136 7.48 -6.94 -5.17
N GLY A 137 8.66 -6.82 -5.78
CA GLY A 137 9.12 -5.67 -6.54
C GLY A 137 8.27 -5.28 -7.75
N THR A 138 7.35 -6.15 -8.20
CA THR A 138 6.42 -5.85 -9.30
C THR A 138 5.19 -5.06 -8.86
N GLY A 139 4.86 -5.07 -7.56
CA GLY A 139 3.71 -4.33 -7.00
C GLY A 139 4.05 -2.88 -6.66
N SER A 140 3.02 -2.04 -6.47
CA SER A 140 3.19 -0.61 -6.16
C SER A 140 4.03 -0.37 -4.90
N VAL A 141 3.79 -1.13 -3.83
CA VAL A 141 4.57 -1.05 -2.58
C VAL A 141 6.04 -1.36 -2.83
N GLY A 142 6.34 -2.45 -3.54
CA GLY A 142 7.71 -2.85 -3.82
C GLY A 142 8.46 -1.85 -4.70
N ARG A 143 7.81 -1.31 -5.74
CA ARG A 143 8.40 -0.29 -6.63
C ARG A 143 8.71 1.01 -5.89
N ILE A 144 7.80 1.48 -5.04
CA ILE A 144 8.04 2.67 -4.20
C ILE A 144 9.15 2.39 -3.20
N ALA A 145 9.14 1.23 -2.54
CA ALA A 145 10.16 0.87 -1.54
C ALA A 145 11.57 0.81 -2.13
N ALA A 146 11.72 0.26 -3.34
CA ALA A 146 13.00 0.23 -4.02
C ALA A 146 13.53 1.63 -4.32
N GLN A 147 12.71 2.48 -4.96
CA GLN A 147 13.08 3.87 -5.25
C GLN A 147 13.35 4.68 -3.98
N ALA A 148 12.58 4.45 -2.91
CA ALA A 148 12.82 5.09 -1.61
C ALA A 148 14.18 4.66 -1.01
N ALA A 149 14.54 3.38 -1.13
CA ALA A 149 15.83 2.90 -0.66
C ALA A 149 17.01 3.52 -1.44
N GLU A 150 16.91 3.60 -2.77
CA GLU A 150 17.89 4.27 -3.63
C GLU A 150 17.99 5.77 -3.28
N LEU A 151 16.86 6.44 -3.12
CA LEU A 151 16.79 7.87 -2.73
C LEU A 151 17.50 8.13 -1.40
N LEU A 152 17.44 7.19 -0.45
CA LEU A 152 18.10 7.27 0.85
C LEU A 152 19.58 6.81 0.82
N GLY A 153 20.09 6.44 -0.35
CA GLY A 153 21.52 6.15 -0.56
C GLY A 153 21.90 4.69 -0.40
N ALA A 154 20.96 3.76 -0.37
CA ALA A 154 21.26 2.33 -0.38
C ALA A 154 21.80 1.88 -1.75
N GLU A 155 22.81 1.02 -1.76
CA GLU A 155 23.39 0.42 -2.96
C GLU A 155 24.10 -0.91 -2.63
N PRO A 156 23.81 -2.04 -3.31
CA PRO A 156 22.75 -2.19 -4.33
C PRO A 156 21.35 -2.28 -3.74
N VAL A 157 20.34 -1.94 -4.57
CA VAL A 157 18.93 -2.20 -4.31
C VAL A 157 18.42 -3.20 -5.34
N LEU A 158 17.84 -4.30 -4.88
CA LEU A 158 17.24 -5.33 -5.73
C LEU A 158 15.76 -5.50 -5.39
N ALA A 159 14.89 -5.22 -6.35
CA ALA A 159 13.46 -5.53 -6.25
C ALA A 159 13.13 -6.74 -7.12
N VAL A 160 12.54 -7.78 -6.51
CA VAL A 160 12.23 -9.06 -7.20
C VAL A 160 10.79 -9.48 -7.00
N GLY A 161 10.21 -10.10 -8.02
CA GLY A 161 9.02 -10.93 -7.89
C GLY A 161 9.34 -12.29 -7.27
N SER A 162 8.31 -13.01 -6.84
CA SER A 162 8.48 -14.34 -6.21
C SER A 162 9.12 -15.40 -7.11
N LYS A 163 9.19 -15.16 -8.42
CA LYS A 163 9.81 -16.07 -9.42
C LYS A 163 11.24 -15.67 -9.81
N GLU A 164 11.79 -14.63 -9.21
CA GLU A 164 13.09 -14.03 -9.58
C GLU A 164 14.08 -14.07 -8.40
N LEU A 165 13.88 -14.98 -7.44
CA LEU A 165 14.70 -15.07 -6.24
C LEU A 165 16.14 -15.52 -6.55
N ASP A 166 16.37 -16.17 -7.70
CA ASP A 166 17.67 -16.54 -8.24
C ASP A 166 18.58 -15.33 -8.51
N ARG A 167 18.00 -14.13 -8.71
CA ARG A 167 18.76 -12.88 -8.83
C ARG A 167 19.42 -12.40 -7.53
N ILE A 168 18.97 -12.91 -6.38
CA ILE A 168 19.49 -12.49 -5.07
C ILE A 168 21.01 -12.77 -4.95
N PRO A 169 21.48 -14.02 -5.15
CA PRO A 169 22.92 -14.31 -5.10
C PRO A 169 23.72 -13.60 -6.20
N GLU A 170 23.13 -13.37 -7.38
CA GLU A 170 23.80 -12.63 -8.47
C GLU A 170 24.06 -11.18 -8.08
N THR A 171 23.11 -10.53 -7.39
CA THR A 171 23.22 -9.11 -7.00
C THR A 171 24.04 -8.91 -5.74
N PHE A 172 23.85 -9.77 -4.74
CA PHE A 172 24.45 -9.56 -3.42
C PHE A 172 25.70 -10.40 -3.18
N GLY A 173 25.94 -11.45 -3.96
CA GLY A 173 27.07 -12.36 -3.78
C GLY A 173 27.10 -12.97 -2.38
N ASP A 174 28.31 -13.30 -1.91
CA ASP A 174 28.53 -13.85 -0.57
C ASP A 174 28.30 -12.82 0.55
N ASP A 175 28.35 -11.54 0.22
CA ASP A 175 28.09 -10.46 1.19
C ASP A 175 26.62 -10.38 1.64
N GLY A 176 25.69 -10.80 0.81
CA GLY A 176 24.26 -10.79 1.12
C GLY A 176 23.65 -9.39 1.28
N PHE A 177 22.36 -9.34 1.68
CA PHE A 177 21.66 -8.09 1.94
C PHE A 177 21.67 -7.71 3.44
N THR A 178 21.59 -6.41 3.74
CA THR A 178 21.50 -5.86 5.11
C THR A 178 20.06 -5.49 5.52
N VAL A 179 19.19 -5.27 4.53
CA VAL A 179 17.77 -4.94 4.73
C VAL A 179 16.91 -5.75 3.77
N CYS A 180 15.80 -6.28 4.25
CA CYS A 180 14.74 -6.86 3.44
C CYS A 180 13.41 -6.15 3.73
N ILE A 181 12.76 -5.63 2.70
CA ILE A 181 11.39 -5.10 2.75
C ILE A 181 10.46 -6.17 2.18
N ASP A 182 9.55 -6.68 3.01
CA ASP A 182 8.78 -7.88 2.70
C ASP A 182 7.26 -7.69 2.78
N PRO A 183 6.60 -7.38 1.66
CA PRO A 183 5.13 -7.42 1.54
C PRO A 183 4.59 -8.81 1.17
N VAL A 184 5.44 -9.84 1.08
CA VAL A 184 5.09 -11.12 0.47
C VAL A 184 4.90 -12.23 1.47
N TRP A 185 5.82 -12.36 2.47
CA TRP A 185 5.86 -13.46 3.43
C TRP A 185 6.06 -14.83 2.76
N GLY A 186 5.72 -15.91 3.49
CA GLY A 186 5.71 -17.26 2.93
C GLY A 186 7.08 -17.82 2.54
N ALA A 187 7.06 -18.76 1.59
CA ALA A 187 8.28 -19.39 1.08
C ALA A 187 9.28 -18.38 0.48
N PRO A 188 8.86 -17.35 -0.28
CA PRO A 188 9.80 -16.37 -0.84
C PRO A 188 10.67 -15.67 0.22
N LEU A 189 10.08 -15.29 1.37
CA LEU A 189 10.87 -14.73 2.46
C LEU A 189 11.81 -15.78 3.04
N ALA A 190 11.32 -17.00 3.33
CA ALA A 190 12.12 -18.05 3.90
C ALA A 190 13.35 -18.39 3.04
N ASP A 191 13.17 -18.45 1.72
CA ASP A 191 14.27 -18.69 0.78
C ASP A 191 15.25 -17.50 0.73
N ALA A 192 14.73 -16.27 0.73
CA ALA A 192 15.56 -15.06 0.73
C ALA A 192 16.46 -14.95 1.96
N LEU A 193 16.00 -15.39 3.14
CA LEU A 193 16.77 -15.32 4.39
C LEU A 193 18.09 -16.10 4.36
N ALA A 194 18.25 -17.07 3.45
CA ALA A 194 19.53 -17.72 3.23
C ALA A 194 20.64 -16.73 2.85
N TYR A 195 20.29 -15.64 2.15
CA TYR A 195 21.20 -14.61 1.66
C TYR A 195 21.28 -13.37 2.56
N ALA A 196 20.64 -13.39 3.72
CA ALA A 196 20.74 -12.29 4.68
C ALA A 196 22.12 -12.28 5.34
N ARG A 197 22.71 -11.11 5.51
CA ARG A 197 23.91 -10.91 6.35
C ARG A 197 23.57 -11.11 7.85
N PRO A 198 24.57 -11.40 8.68
CA PRO A 198 24.41 -11.23 10.12
C PRO A 198 23.90 -9.82 10.46
N HIS A 199 22.96 -9.74 11.42
CA HIS A 199 22.31 -8.52 11.89
C HIS A 199 21.43 -7.82 10.85
N ALA A 200 21.06 -8.47 9.74
CA ALA A 200 20.15 -7.90 8.76
C ALA A 200 18.78 -7.59 9.38
N ARG A 201 18.14 -6.54 8.87
CA ARG A 201 16.83 -6.07 9.28
C ARG A 201 15.79 -6.50 8.26
N VAL A 202 14.75 -7.19 8.69
CA VAL A 202 13.62 -7.60 7.87
C VAL A 202 12.40 -6.81 8.32
N VAL A 203 11.79 -6.04 7.44
CA VAL A 203 10.53 -5.35 7.74
C VAL A 203 9.41 -6.04 6.97
N HIS A 204 8.60 -6.79 7.71
CA HIS A 204 7.45 -7.52 7.18
C HIS A 204 6.18 -6.67 7.26
N LEU A 205 5.43 -6.58 6.16
CA LEU A 205 4.26 -5.70 6.04
C LEU A 205 3.08 -6.28 5.26
N GLY A 206 3.20 -7.48 4.70
CA GLY A 206 2.14 -8.11 3.93
C GLY A 206 2.34 -9.61 3.76
N GLN A 207 1.32 -10.31 3.25
CA GLN A 207 1.28 -11.77 3.16
C GLN A 207 0.80 -12.26 1.79
N ALA A 208 1.28 -11.64 0.71
CA ALA A 208 0.82 -11.95 -0.64
C ALA A 208 1.07 -13.41 -1.07
N ALA A 209 2.10 -14.08 -0.50
CA ALA A 209 2.39 -15.50 -0.76
C ALA A 209 1.80 -16.46 0.28
N GLY A 210 1.07 -15.96 1.29
CA GLY A 210 0.40 -16.78 2.28
C GLY A 210 0.56 -16.28 3.72
N PRO A 211 -0.26 -16.79 4.65
CA PRO A 211 -0.27 -16.33 6.04
C PRO A 211 0.89 -16.91 6.88
N GLU A 212 1.57 -17.94 6.41
CA GLU A 212 2.63 -18.65 7.13
C GLU A 212 3.92 -18.67 6.30
N ALA A 213 5.07 -18.60 6.96
CA ALA A 213 6.38 -18.71 6.35
C ALA A 213 7.22 -19.80 7.04
N PRO A 214 7.85 -20.75 6.29
CA PRO A 214 8.66 -21.84 6.85
C PRO A 214 10.08 -21.34 7.20
N VAL A 215 10.17 -20.30 8.04
CA VAL A 215 11.43 -19.67 8.42
C VAL A 215 12.25 -20.59 9.33
N ARG A 216 13.51 -20.84 8.98
CA ARG A 216 14.41 -21.71 9.76
C ARG A 216 14.98 -20.95 10.95
N SER A 217 14.98 -21.59 12.12
CA SER A 217 15.59 -21.03 13.33
C SER A 217 17.07 -20.66 13.14
N ALA A 218 17.81 -21.45 12.34
CA ALA A 218 19.22 -21.18 12.06
C ALA A 218 19.42 -19.85 11.32
N ASP A 219 18.53 -19.50 10.38
CA ASP A 219 18.65 -18.23 9.64
C ASP A 219 18.40 -17.05 10.58
N VAL A 220 17.39 -17.10 11.43
CA VAL A 220 17.06 -15.99 12.34
C VAL A 220 18.08 -15.88 13.46
N ARG A 221 18.28 -16.97 14.22
CA ARG A 221 19.15 -16.98 15.40
C ARG A 221 20.62 -16.95 15.04
N GLY A 222 21.04 -17.75 14.04
CA GLY A 222 22.45 -17.86 13.65
C GLY A 222 23.00 -16.59 13.02
N LYS A 223 22.13 -15.78 12.42
CA LYS A 223 22.47 -14.47 11.84
C LYS A 223 22.05 -13.29 12.71
N GLU A 224 21.44 -13.53 13.87
CA GLU A 224 20.95 -12.48 14.79
C GLU A 224 20.04 -11.46 14.06
N LEU A 225 19.11 -11.94 13.22
CA LEU A 225 18.26 -11.08 12.42
C LEU A 225 17.29 -10.29 13.30
N THR A 226 17.05 -9.04 12.92
CA THR A 226 15.96 -8.22 13.46
C THR A 226 14.75 -8.31 12.55
N VAL A 227 13.64 -8.87 13.03
CA VAL A 227 12.37 -8.93 12.28
C VAL A 227 11.38 -7.94 12.87
N LEU A 228 10.95 -6.98 12.06
CA LEU A 228 10.04 -5.89 12.43
C LEU A 228 8.72 -6.03 11.67
N GLY A 229 7.60 -6.00 12.38
CA GLY A 229 6.28 -5.92 11.74
C GLY A 229 5.91 -4.47 11.41
N HIS A 230 5.17 -4.27 10.30
CA HIS A 230 4.55 -3.00 9.94
C HIS A 230 3.09 -3.18 9.52
N SER A 231 2.25 -2.28 10.00
CA SER A 231 0.86 -2.12 9.55
C SER A 231 0.50 -0.64 9.59
N ASN A 232 -0.09 -0.13 8.51
CA ASN A 232 -0.59 1.25 8.47
C ASN A 232 -1.66 1.51 9.55
N PHE A 233 -2.41 0.48 9.95
CA PHE A 233 -3.42 0.58 11.01
C PHE A 233 -2.82 0.75 12.42
N ALA A 234 -1.55 0.37 12.61
CA ALA A 234 -0.85 0.52 13.88
C ALA A 234 -0.23 1.91 14.07
N LEU A 235 -0.20 2.73 13.02
CA LEU A 235 0.29 4.10 13.10
C LEU A 235 -0.79 5.02 13.70
N SER A 236 -0.39 5.94 14.54
CA SER A 236 -1.23 7.09 14.90
C SER A 236 -1.57 7.92 13.65
N LYS A 237 -2.66 8.71 13.72
CA LYS A 237 -2.99 9.62 12.62
C LYS A 237 -1.81 10.55 12.26
N ALA A 238 -1.18 11.14 13.27
CA ALA A 238 -0.05 12.06 13.06
C ALA A 238 1.14 11.39 12.34
N GLU A 239 1.45 10.13 12.67
CA GLU A 239 2.50 9.37 11.99
C GLU A 239 2.12 9.05 10.54
N ARG A 240 0.88 8.62 10.29
CA ARG A 240 0.40 8.37 8.92
C ARG A 240 0.43 9.61 8.06
N ASP A 241 -0.12 10.71 8.57
CA ASP A 241 -0.18 12.00 7.87
C ASP A 241 1.22 12.48 7.53
N ARG A 242 2.15 12.40 8.47
CA ARG A 242 3.55 12.76 8.26
C ARG A 242 4.20 11.89 7.19
N ALA A 243 4.08 10.57 7.30
CA ALA A 243 4.67 9.64 6.33
C ALA A 243 4.11 9.84 4.92
N TYR A 244 2.79 10.06 4.83
CA TYR A 244 2.12 10.34 3.58
C TYR A 244 2.62 11.64 2.94
N LEU A 245 2.73 12.74 3.69
CA LEU A 245 3.19 14.02 3.17
C LEU A 245 4.68 13.99 2.78
N GLU A 246 5.53 13.29 3.55
CA GLU A 246 6.93 13.08 3.18
C GLU A 246 7.04 12.36 1.82
N LEU A 247 6.29 11.29 1.63
CA LEU A 247 6.29 10.57 0.35
C LEU A 247 5.66 11.38 -0.78
N LEU A 248 4.53 12.06 -0.53
CA LEU A 248 3.85 12.87 -1.54
C LEU A 248 4.77 13.97 -2.09
N ASP A 249 5.61 14.59 -1.25
CA ASP A 249 6.62 15.54 -1.69
C ASP A 249 7.64 14.91 -2.67
N HIS A 250 8.10 13.68 -2.40
CA HIS A 250 8.98 12.95 -3.31
C HIS A 250 8.31 12.60 -4.64
N LEU A 251 7.04 12.18 -4.60
CA LEU A 251 6.26 11.87 -5.80
C LEU A 251 5.99 13.12 -6.64
N THR A 252 5.56 14.21 -6.01
CA THR A 252 5.28 15.48 -6.69
C THR A 252 6.54 16.09 -7.32
N ALA A 253 7.69 15.92 -6.68
CA ALA A 253 8.98 16.36 -7.21
C ALA A 253 9.60 15.38 -8.24
N GLY A 254 8.95 14.27 -8.55
CA GLY A 254 9.44 13.27 -9.51
C GLY A 254 10.67 12.48 -9.02
N ARG A 255 11.00 12.53 -7.72
CA ARG A 255 12.11 11.75 -7.14
C ARG A 255 11.74 10.28 -6.92
N ILE A 256 10.47 10.00 -6.77
CA ILE A 256 9.87 8.68 -6.79
C ILE A 256 8.74 8.71 -7.83
N VAL A 257 8.61 7.66 -8.62
CA VAL A 257 7.58 7.52 -9.65
C VAL A 257 6.61 6.42 -9.27
N LEU A 258 5.32 6.72 -9.30
CA LEU A 258 4.25 5.77 -9.09
C LEU A 258 3.39 5.65 -10.35
N GLU A 259 3.40 4.48 -10.96
CA GLU A 259 2.53 4.16 -12.10
C GLU A 259 1.14 3.75 -11.59
N TYR A 260 0.10 4.29 -12.19
CA TYR A 260 -1.29 3.92 -11.95
C TYR A 260 -2.13 4.11 -13.20
N GLU A 261 -3.26 3.42 -13.25
CA GLU A 261 -4.26 3.57 -14.32
C GLU A 261 -5.54 4.18 -13.74
N THR A 262 -6.17 5.09 -14.47
CA THR A 262 -7.41 5.76 -14.05
C THR A 262 -8.62 5.15 -14.75
N PHE A 263 -9.72 5.03 -14.01
CA PHE A 263 -10.99 4.46 -14.42
C PHE A 263 -12.13 5.39 -14.02
N GLY A 264 -13.22 5.39 -14.76
CA GLY A 264 -14.48 5.99 -14.31
C GLY A 264 -15.26 5.06 -13.39
N LEU A 265 -16.29 5.59 -12.72
CA LEU A 265 -17.14 4.80 -11.82
C LEU A 265 -17.85 3.64 -12.58
N ASP A 266 -18.18 3.80 -13.84
CA ASP A 266 -18.78 2.74 -14.66
C ASP A 266 -17.82 1.59 -14.93
N ASP A 267 -16.51 1.85 -14.90
CA ASP A 267 -15.44 0.89 -15.15
C ASP A 267 -14.88 0.27 -13.86
N VAL A 268 -15.53 0.46 -12.71
CA VAL A 268 -15.08 -0.11 -11.42
C VAL A 268 -14.83 -1.62 -11.48
N PRO A 269 -15.64 -2.45 -12.18
CA PRO A 269 -15.32 -3.87 -12.32
C PRO A 269 -13.96 -4.12 -13.00
N ALA A 270 -13.62 -3.34 -14.04
CA ALA A 270 -12.32 -3.43 -14.71
C ALA A 270 -11.19 -2.91 -13.82
N ALA A 271 -11.39 -1.80 -13.11
CA ALA A 271 -10.45 -1.27 -12.12
C ALA A 271 -10.12 -2.30 -11.02
N TRP A 272 -11.14 -3.03 -10.56
CA TRP A 272 -11.00 -4.08 -9.53
C TRP A 272 -10.14 -5.24 -10.01
N GLU A 273 -10.34 -5.70 -11.24
CA GLU A 273 -9.51 -6.76 -11.82
C GLU A 273 -8.09 -6.26 -12.15
N HIS A 274 -7.94 -5.04 -12.68
CA HIS A 274 -6.64 -4.44 -12.94
C HIS A 274 -5.80 -4.30 -11.66
N GLN A 275 -6.43 -4.00 -10.51
CA GLN A 275 -5.75 -3.87 -9.22
C GLN A 275 -4.98 -5.13 -8.79
N ARG A 276 -5.24 -6.30 -9.37
CA ARG A 276 -4.49 -7.54 -9.10
C ARG A 276 -3.06 -7.50 -9.63
N GLY A 277 -2.77 -6.68 -10.63
CA GLY A 277 -1.45 -6.57 -11.28
C GLY A 277 -0.90 -5.16 -11.42
N GLY A 278 -1.74 -4.13 -11.19
CA GLY A 278 -1.41 -2.73 -11.30
C GLY A 278 -2.02 -1.90 -10.19
N LYS A 279 -1.79 -0.58 -10.19
CA LYS A 279 -2.46 0.37 -9.28
C LYS A 279 -3.62 1.01 -10.01
N SER A 280 -4.83 0.89 -9.46
CA SER A 280 -6.05 1.47 -10.01
C SER A 280 -6.52 2.66 -9.21
N VAL A 281 -6.94 3.72 -9.90
CA VAL A 281 -7.57 4.90 -9.31
C VAL A 281 -8.90 5.16 -10.03
N VAL A 282 -10.00 5.21 -9.28
CA VAL A 282 -11.33 5.55 -9.81
C VAL A 282 -11.55 7.05 -9.63
N LEU A 283 -11.90 7.74 -10.72
CA LEU A 283 -12.20 9.17 -10.76
C LEU A 283 -13.70 9.42 -10.79
N PHE A 284 -14.13 10.51 -10.15
CA PHE A 284 -15.52 10.95 -10.06
C PHE A 284 -15.72 12.28 -10.73
#